data_16b60d7d6c99fcaed3d70be9b8eb3d66
#
_entry.id   16b60d7d6c99fcaed3d70be9b8eb3d66
#
_cell.length_a   1.000
_cell.length_b   1.000
_cell.length_c   1.000
_cell.angle_alpha   90.00
_cell.angle_beta   90.00
_cell.angle_gamma   90.00
#
_symmetry.space_group_name_H-M   'P 1'
#
loop_
_entity.id
_entity.type
_entity.pdbx_description
1 polymer ?
#
loop_
_entity_poly.entity_id
_entity_poly.type
_entity_poly.pdbx_seq_one_letter_code
_entity_poly.pdbx_strand_id
1 'polypeptide(L)'
;MSVLMILKASGDPAKMEEWANANSEVMQKILGHAREHGVISHRFYGGDGEIVVVDEWESEDGFREFFDHEEDIPKMMQTIGAGEPQISFYRPLNTNDEI
;
A
#
# COMPACT_ATOMS: atom_id res chain seq x y z
N MET A 1 2.43 7.23 17.93
CA MET A 1 3.55 7.53 17.01
C MET A 1 3.33 6.77 15.70
N SER A 2 3.38 7.46 14.57
CA SER A 2 3.11 6.84 13.28
C SER A 2 4.36 6.20 12.68
N VAL A 3 4.16 5.32 11.69
CA VAL A 3 5.23 4.70 10.91
C VAL A 3 4.96 4.91 9.44
N LEU A 4 6.03 5.00 8.65
CA LEU A 4 5.95 5.01 7.20
C LEU A 4 6.11 3.57 6.72
N MET A 5 5.20 3.11 5.86
CA MET A 5 5.28 1.81 5.21
C MET A 5 5.57 2.00 3.74
N ILE A 6 6.56 1.31 3.22
CA ILE A 6 6.84 1.27 1.78
C ILE A 6 6.74 -0.18 1.32
N LEU A 7 5.88 -0.40 0.33
CA LEU A 7 5.72 -1.69 -0.31
C LEU A 7 6.16 -1.56 -1.77
N LYS A 8 7.01 -2.47 -2.22
CA LYS A 8 7.48 -2.51 -3.61
C LYS A 8 7.20 -3.88 -4.21
N ALA A 9 6.72 -3.90 -5.42
CA ALA A 9 6.50 -5.14 -6.17
C ALA A 9 6.86 -4.91 -7.63
N SER A 10 7.46 -5.91 -8.26
CA SER A 10 7.68 -5.86 -9.72
C SER A 10 6.32 -5.90 -10.41
N GLY A 11 6.19 -5.17 -11.51
CA GLY A 11 4.94 -5.13 -12.26
C GLY A 11 4.85 -3.90 -13.12
N ASP A 12 3.77 -3.83 -13.90
CA ASP A 12 3.51 -2.71 -14.80
C ASP A 12 2.58 -1.72 -14.11
N PRO A 13 3.06 -0.49 -13.80
CA PRO A 13 2.20 0.53 -13.18
C PRO A 13 0.94 0.84 -13.97
N ALA A 14 0.99 0.79 -15.30
CA ALA A 14 -0.17 1.05 -16.13
C ALA A 14 -1.27 0.01 -15.89
N LYS A 15 -0.90 -1.25 -15.68
CA LYS A 15 -1.87 -2.29 -15.37
C LYS A 15 -2.51 -2.06 -14.00
N MET A 16 -1.74 -1.58 -13.04
CA MET A 16 -2.27 -1.25 -11.72
C MET A 16 -3.29 -0.11 -11.81
N GLU A 17 -2.94 0.95 -12.55
CA GLU A 17 -3.87 2.08 -12.76
C GLU A 17 -5.16 1.62 -13.44
N GLU A 18 -5.03 0.81 -14.48
CA GLU A 18 -6.18 0.29 -15.22
C GLU A 18 -7.07 -0.55 -14.32
N TRP A 19 -6.47 -1.46 -13.53
CA TRP A 19 -7.24 -2.31 -12.62
C TRP A 19 -7.96 -1.46 -11.56
N ALA A 20 -7.27 -0.50 -10.95
CA ALA A 20 -7.84 0.34 -9.90
C ALA A 20 -9.02 1.16 -10.44
N ASN A 21 -8.90 1.70 -11.64
CA ASN A 21 -9.96 2.50 -12.26
C ASN A 21 -11.17 1.64 -12.66
N ALA A 22 -10.93 0.38 -13.04
CA ALA A 22 -11.99 -0.55 -13.40
C ALA A 22 -12.66 -1.20 -12.18
N ASN A 23 -12.01 -1.17 -11.01
CA ASN A 23 -12.47 -1.84 -9.79
C ASN A 23 -12.55 -0.88 -8.61
N SER A 24 -13.09 0.31 -8.83
CA SER A 24 -13.14 1.36 -7.81
C SER A 24 -13.87 0.94 -6.55
N GLU A 25 -14.93 0.13 -6.66
CA GLU A 25 -15.67 -0.35 -5.49
C GLU A 25 -14.80 -1.26 -4.62
N VAL A 26 -14.03 -2.15 -5.24
CA VAL A 26 -13.11 -3.03 -4.52
C VAL A 26 -12.03 -2.20 -3.83
N MET A 27 -11.48 -1.19 -4.53
CA MET A 27 -10.49 -0.30 -3.95
C MET A 27 -11.03 0.45 -2.73
N GLN A 28 -12.27 0.95 -2.81
CA GLN A 28 -12.88 1.66 -1.68
C GLN A 28 -13.12 0.73 -0.49
N LYS A 29 -13.48 -0.53 -0.76
CA LYS A 29 -13.64 -1.54 0.29
C LYS A 29 -12.29 -1.82 0.98
N ILE A 30 -11.23 -2.01 0.22
CA ILE A 30 -9.87 -2.23 0.76
C ILE A 30 -9.45 -1.03 1.62
N LEU A 31 -9.65 0.20 1.12
CA LEU A 31 -9.32 1.41 1.87
C LEU A 31 -10.15 1.55 3.15
N GLY A 32 -11.42 1.14 3.12
CA GLY A 32 -12.26 1.13 4.31
C GLY A 32 -11.70 0.22 5.41
N HIS A 33 -11.26 -0.98 5.04
CA HIS A 33 -10.60 -1.90 5.97
C HIS A 33 -9.28 -1.33 6.49
N ALA A 34 -8.50 -0.69 5.61
CA ALA A 34 -7.25 -0.06 6.01
C ALA A 34 -7.50 1.05 7.04
N ARG A 35 -8.54 1.85 6.85
CA ARG A 35 -8.90 2.90 7.81
C ARG A 35 -9.27 2.33 9.17
N GLU A 36 -9.98 1.22 9.19
CA GLU A 36 -10.34 0.52 10.44
C GLU A 36 -9.10 0.05 11.21
N HIS A 37 -7.98 -0.18 10.50
CA HIS A 37 -6.74 -0.66 11.10
C HIS A 37 -5.68 0.44 11.27
N GLY A 38 -6.05 1.69 11.02
CA GLY A 38 -5.21 2.83 11.38
C GLY A 38 -4.37 3.43 10.27
N VAL A 39 -4.75 3.25 8.99
CA VAL A 39 -4.06 3.97 7.92
C VAL A 39 -4.34 5.47 8.02
N ILE A 40 -3.29 6.27 7.93
CA ILE A 40 -3.38 7.73 7.99
C ILE A 40 -3.35 8.31 6.58
N SER A 41 -2.47 7.79 5.73
CA SER A 41 -2.37 8.20 4.33
C SER A 41 -1.94 7.01 3.47
N HIS A 42 -2.28 7.08 2.19
CA HIS A 42 -2.04 6.00 1.24
C HIS A 42 -1.86 6.57 -0.17
N ARG A 43 -0.83 6.11 -0.88
CA ARG A 43 -0.66 6.47 -2.27
C ARG A 43 0.12 5.42 -3.05
N PHE A 44 -0.32 5.18 -4.28
CA PHE A 44 0.43 4.38 -5.25
C PHE A 44 1.37 5.25 -6.06
N TYR A 45 2.53 4.69 -6.37
CA TYR A 45 3.52 5.29 -7.28
C TYR A 45 3.98 4.24 -8.27
N GLY A 46 4.41 4.68 -9.43
CA GLY A 46 4.96 3.80 -10.45
C GLY A 46 6.40 4.16 -10.77
N GLY A 47 7.26 3.15 -10.82
CA GLY A 47 8.60 3.25 -11.34
C GLY A 47 8.73 2.45 -12.63
N ASP A 48 9.96 2.26 -13.10
CA ASP A 48 10.25 1.46 -14.28
C ASP A 48 10.13 -0.02 -13.93
N GLY A 49 9.03 -0.65 -14.35
CA GLY A 49 8.75 -2.05 -14.04
C GLY A 49 8.46 -2.31 -12.57
N GLU A 50 8.05 -1.30 -11.81
CA GLU A 50 7.85 -1.41 -10.39
C GLU A 50 6.64 -0.64 -9.93
N ILE A 51 5.88 -1.24 -9.02
CA ILE A 51 4.74 -0.61 -8.35
C ILE A 51 5.14 -0.37 -6.90
N VAL A 52 4.91 0.86 -6.43
CA VAL A 52 5.30 1.27 -5.08
C VAL A 52 4.07 1.81 -4.36
N VAL A 53 3.89 1.39 -3.12
CA VAL A 53 2.87 1.95 -2.22
C VAL A 53 3.59 2.65 -1.09
N VAL A 54 3.18 3.88 -0.80
CA VAL A 54 3.71 4.65 0.32
C VAL A 54 2.54 5.00 1.23
N ASP A 55 2.59 4.48 2.44
CA ASP A 55 1.53 4.68 3.43
C ASP A 55 2.11 5.24 4.72
N GLU A 56 1.29 6.00 5.42
CA GLU A 56 1.52 6.26 6.84
C GLU A 56 0.47 5.51 7.64
N TRP A 57 0.90 4.81 8.69
CA TRP A 57 0.03 4.02 9.57
C TRP A 57 0.25 4.44 11.02
N GLU A 58 -0.78 4.32 11.84
CA GLU A 58 -0.66 4.57 13.27
C GLU A 58 0.33 3.61 13.92
N SER A 59 0.38 2.35 13.42
CA SER A 59 1.33 1.34 13.91
C SER A 59 1.62 0.30 12.85
N GLU A 60 2.76 -0.35 12.97
CA GLU A 60 3.11 -1.50 12.13
C GLU A 60 2.12 -2.65 12.33
N ASP A 61 1.71 -2.90 13.58
CA ASP A 61 0.76 -3.97 13.90
C ASP A 61 -0.57 -3.78 13.19
N GLY A 62 -1.07 -2.55 13.10
CA GLY A 62 -2.30 -2.25 12.39
C GLY A 62 -2.21 -2.61 10.92
N PHE A 63 -1.10 -2.25 10.27
CA PHE A 63 -0.87 -2.63 8.87
C PHE A 63 -0.82 -4.14 8.71
N ARG A 64 -0.08 -4.84 9.57
CA ARG A 64 0.10 -6.29 9.44
C ARG A 64 -1.22 -7.03 9.62
N GLU A 65 -2.02 -6.62 10.59
CA GLU A 65 -3.33 -7.21 10.80
C GLU A 65 -4.24 -7.00 9.59
N PHE A 66 -4.24 -5.79 9.03
CA PHE A 66 -4.98 -5.50 7.81
C PHE A 66 -4.50 -6.34 6.64
N PHE A 67 -3.19 -6.30 6.38
CA PHE A 67 -2.60 -6.94 5.19
C PHE A 67 -2.76 -8.46 5.21
N ASP A 68 -2.60 -9.08 6.37
CA ASP A 68 -2.69 -10.53 6.51
C ASP A 68 -4.11 -11.06 6.30
N HIS A 69 -5.12 -10.22 6.46
CA HIS A 69 -6.52 -10.63 6.36
C HIS A 69 -7.27 -10.04 5.16
N GLU A 70 -6.61 -9.23 4.34
CA GLU A 70 -7.25 -8.62 3.17
C GLU A 70 -7.06 -9.51 1.93
N GLU A 71 -8.07 -10.34 1.65
CA GLU A 71 -8.01 -11.31 0.57
C GLU A 71 -8.00 -10.68 -0.82
N ASP A 72 -8.51 -9.48 -0.98
CA ASP A 72 -8.59 -8.81 -2.28
C ASP A 72 -7.20 -8.34 -2.77
N ILE A 73 -6.24 -8.14 -1.86
CA ILE A 73 -4.91 -7.69 -2.25
C ILE A 73 -4.14 -8.78 -3.02
N PRO A 74 -4.03 -10.02 -2.53
CA PRO A 74 -3.38 -11.07 -3.31
C PRO A 74 -4.06 -11.32 -4.66
N LYS A 75 -5.40 -11.25 -4.70
CA LYS A 75 -6.16 -11.42 -5.95
C LYS A 75 -5.83 -10.32 -6.95
N MET A 76 -5.77 -9.08 -6.49
CA MET A 76 -5.39 -7.93 -7.32
C MET A 76 -3.98 -8.11 -7.88
N MET A 77 -3.02 -8.45 -7.02
CA MET A 77 -1.63 -8.63 -7.42
C MET A 77 -1.49 -9.74 -8.46
N GLN A 78 -2.19 -10.83 -8.28
CA GLN A 78 -2.20 -11.92 -9.25
C GLN A 78 -2.80 -11.48 -10.58
N THR A 79 -3.90 -10.74 -10.55
CA THR A 79 -4.59 -10.27 -11.77
C THR A 79 -3.70 -9.35 -12.60
N ILE A 80 -2.94 -8.45 -11.96
CA ILE A 80 -2.04 -7.53 -12.68
C ILE A 80 -0.66 -8.13 -12.95
N GLY A 81 -0.40 -9.36 -12.51
CA GLY A 81 0.87 -10.04 -12.72
C GLY A 81 2.01 -9.48 -11.89
N ALA A 82 1.71 -8.89 -10.74
CA ALA A 82 2.75 -8.36 -9.84
C ALA A 82 3.51 -9.47 -9.15
N GLY A 83 4.79 -9.22 -8.88
CA GLY A 83 5.63 -10.13 -8.12
C GLY A 83 5.36 -10.04 -6.62
N GLU A 84 6.12 -10.80 -5.85
CA GLU A 84 6.00 -10.83 -4.40
C GLU A 84 6.37 -9.47 -3.81
N PRO A 85 5.53 -8.90 -2.92
CA PRO A 85 5.81 -7.58 -2.36
C PRO A 85 6.95 -7.62 -1.34
N GLN A 86 7.76 -6.57 -1.36
CA GLN A 86 8.77 -6.29 -0.35
C GLN A 86 8.28 -5.12 0.48
N ILE A 87 8.18 -5.32 1.78
CA ILE A 87 7.58 -4.36 2.70
C ILE A 87 8.61 -3.89 3.72
N SER A 88 8.72 -2.57 3.89
CA SER A 88 9.65 -1.95 4.84
C SER A 88 8.92 -0.91 5.67
N PHE A 89 9.36 -0.76 6.92
CA PHE A 89 8.80 0.23 7.84
C PHE A 89 9.89 1.18 8.31
N TYR A 90 9.52 2.44 8.47
CA TYR A 90 10.43 3.51 8.88
C TYR A 90 9.73 4.40 9.90
N ARG A 91 10.49 4.91 10.84
CA ARG A 91 9.98 5.90 11.80
C ARG A 91 10.41 7.30 11.37
N PRO A 92 9.59 8.32 11.60
CA PRO A 92 10.03 9.69 11.36
C PRO A 92 11.18 10.05 12.30
N LEU A 93 12.11 10.84 11.80
CA LEU A 93 13.21 11.37 12.60
C LEU A 93 12.88 12.80 13.04
N ASN A 94 13.34 13.18 14.21
CA ASN A 94 13.11 14.51 14.74
C ASN A 94 14.34 15.38 14.48
N THR A 95 14.41 15.96 13.27
CA THR A 95 15.62 16.62 12.76
C THR A 95 15.49 18.12 12.54
N ASN A 96 14.33 18.72 12.80
CA ASN A 96 14.08 20.17 12.69
C ASN A 96 14.20 20.75 11.27
N ASP A 97 14.27 19.92 10.26
CA ASP A 97 14.37 20.37 8.85
C ASP A 97 13.14 19.94 8.03
N GLU A 98 12.08 19.64 8.68
CA GLU A 98 10.84 19.19 8.04
C GLU A 98 10.17 20.35 7.27
N ILE A 99 9.72 20.07 6.05
CA ILE A 99 8.99 21.01 5.21
C ILE A 99 7.52 20.66 5.13
#